data_a9251bf4bbc7d6c6ca7688ff38d1765f
#
_entry.id   a9251bf4bbc7d6c6ca7688ff38d1765f
#
_cell.length_a   1.000
_cell.length_b   1.000
_cell.length_c   1.000
_cell.angle_alpha   90.00
_cell.angle_beta   90.00
_cell.angle_gamma   90.00
#
_symmetry.space_group_name_H-M   'P 1'
#
loop_
_entity.id
_entity.type
_entity.pdbx_description
1 polymer ?
#
loop_
_entity_poly.entity_id
_entity_poly.type
_entity_poly.pdbx_seq_one_letter_code
_entity_poly.pdbx_strand_id
1 'polypeptide(L)'
;MQNLTGGMIAALVGAVLIWMAAPAGAGPIVDPTALLPEPPPGAVCRADGPWTICQTTFLVDVVNEPILDFGLPCGTIYETIFDLREGIRWYLDGKLVKRFVHQNAEGTWSLSPTGAGPAVTVSLHANWRNEYAVPGDESSGPETFHGSGFTVRAPGVGVIAHIAGLDLPDEPHRGVFRITDDPQVAAALCAALTA
;
A
#
# COMPACT_ATOMS: atom_id res chain seq x y z
N MET A 1 1.66 49.29 -58.16
CA MET A 1 3.05 49.08 -57.74
C MET A 1 3.06 48.98 -56.21
N GLN A 2 2.96 47.79 -55.71
CA GLN A 2 3.03 47.55 -54.23
C GLN A 2 4.06 46.45 -53.99
N ASN A 3 5.13 46.82 -53.34
CA ASN A 3 6.23 45.94 -52.93
C ASN A 3 5.81 45.18 -51.67
N LEU A 4 5.74 43.84 -51.77
CA LEU A 4 5.60 42.94 -50.67
C LEU A 4 6.99 42.47 -50.24
N THR A 5 7.49 42.98 -49.15
CA THR A 5 8.72 42.52 -48.46
C THR A 5 8.34 41.35 -47.57
N GLY A 6 8.73 40.16 -47.93
CA GLY A 6 8.59 38.96 -47.14
C GLY A 6 9.61 38.95 -45.98
N GLY A 7 9.10 38.93 -44.78
CA GLY A 7 9.92 38.69 -43.55
C GLY A 7 10.08 37.20 -43.28
N MET A 8 11.28 36.70 -43.34
CA MET A 8 11.66 35.37 -42.86
C MET A 8 11.62 35.35 -41.33
N ILE A 9 10.71 34.58 -40.76
CA ILE A 9 10.72 34.24 -39.33
C ILE A 9 11.59 33.01 -39.16
N ALA A 10 12.78 33.22 -38.63
CA ALA A 10 13.66 32.13 -38.20
C ALA A 10 13.12 31.54 -36.88
N ALA A 11 12.55 30.36 -36.93
CA ALA A 11 12.16 29.61 -35.75
C ALA A 11 13.40 29.00 -35.08
N LEU A 12 13.82 29.59 -33.97
CA LEU A 12 14.81 29.00 -33.08
C LEU A 12 14.15 27.83 -32.31
N VAL A 13 14.43 26.62 -32.77
CA VAL A 13 14.12 25.40 -32.01
C VAL A 13 15.17 25.28 -30.89
N GLY A 14 14.83 25.77 -29.72
CA GLY A 14 15.59 25.57 -28.52
C GLY A 14 15.47 24.12 -28.07
N ALA A 15 16.51 23.32 -28.26
CA ALA A 15 16.61 21.99 -27.67
C ALA A 15 16.73 22.15 -26.14
N VAL A 16 15.64 21.93 -25.44
CA VAL A 16 15.65 21.80 -23.99
C VAL A 16 16.29 20.44 -23.67
N LEU A 17 17.57 20.47 -23.35
CA LEU A 17 18.26 19.35 -22.74
C LEU A 17 17.68 19.18 -21.32
N ILE A 18 16.68 18.28 -21.20
CA ILE A 18 16.23 17.78 -19.90
C ILE A 18 17.38 16.96 -19.35
N TRP A 19 18.15 17.55 -18.49
CA TRP A 19 19.07 16.83 -17.62
C TRP A 19 18.19 15.98 -16.71
N MET A 20 17.97 14.72 -17.08
CA MET A 20 17.51 13.72 -16.12
C MET A 20 18.63 13.57 -15.10
N ALA A 21 18.50 14.31 -13.98
CA ALA A 21 19.31 14.05 -12.81
C ALA A 21 19.10 12.56 -12.50
N ALA A 22 20.16 11.76 -12.63
CA ALA A 22 20.14 10.39 -12.16
C ALA A 22 19.66 10.44 -10.68
N PRO A 23 18.72 9.60 -10.29
CA PRO A 23 18.24 9.62 -8.91
C PRO A 23 19.45 9.47 -7.99
N ALA A 24 19.62 10.44 -7.09
CA ALA A 24 20.65 10.38 -6.06
C ALA A 24 20.48 9.05 -5.31
N GLY A 25 21.47 8.15 -5.39
CA GLY A 25 21.39 6.84 -4.80
C GLY A 25 21.63 5.66 -5.75
N ALA A 26 22.19 5.88 -6.96
CA ALA A 26 22.52 4.79 -7.89
C ALA A 26 23.85 4.09 -7.50
N GLY A 27 23.98 3.66 -6.26
CA GLY A 27 25.09 2.78 -5.84
C GLY A 27 25.06 1.42 -6.56
N PRO A 28 26.13 0.62 -6.44
CA PRO A 28 26.20 -0.69 -7.07
C PRO A 28 25.06 -1.60 -6.63
N ILE A 29 24.63 -2.45 -7.55
CA ILE A 29 23.60 -3.48 -7.26
C ILE A 29 24.21 -4.47 -6.27
N VAL A 30 23.42 -4.82 -5.25
CA VAL A 30 23.75 -5.82 -4.23
C VAL A 30 22.92 -7.07 -4.50
N ASP A 31 23.53 -8.25 -4.36
CA ASP A 31 22.83 -9.52 -4.46
C ASP A 31 21.84 -9.67 -3.29
N PRO A 32 20.53 -9.77 -3.56
CA PRO A 32 19.52 -9.90 -2.51
C PRO A 32 19.73 -11.13 -1.60
N THR A 33 20.29 -12.21 -2.14
CA THR A 33 20.50 -13.47 -1.38
C THR A 33 21.56 -13.35 -0.29
N ALA A 34 22.37 -12.28 -0.32
CA ALA A 34 23.35 -11.98 0.74
C ALA A 34 22.74 -11.23 1.93
N LEU A 35 21.47 -10.90 1.88
CA LEU A 35 20.76 -10.09 2.88
C LEU A 35 19.92 -10.96 3.83
N LEU A 36 19.78 -10.53 5.08
CA LEU A 36 19.05 -11.29 6.12
C LEU A 36 17.98 -10.38 6.81
N PRO A 37 16.70 -10.78 6.75
CA PRO A 37 16.14 -11.80 5.87
C PRO A 37 16.26 -11.37 4.39
N GLU A 38 16.23 -12.34 3.51
CA GLU A 38 16.20 -12.07 2.07
C GLU A 38 14.98 -11.19 1.73
N PRO A 39 15.15 -10.12 0.92
CA PRO A 39 14.02 -9.30 0.50
C PRO A 39 13.07 -10.10 -0.41
N PRO A 40 11.81 -9.65 -0.58
CA PRO A 40 10.85 -10.30 -1.46
C PRO A 40 11.38 -10.47 -2.89
N PRO A 41 10.95 -11.50 -3.61
CA PRO A 41 11.31 -11.70 -5.01
C PRO A 41 11.06 -10.46 -5.87
N GLY A 42 11.98 -10.15 -6.78
CA GLY A 42 11.91 -8.97 -7.64
C GLY A 42 12.41 -7.67 -7.00
N ALA A 43 12.87 -7.70 -5.76
CA ALA A 43 13.47 -6.54 -5.13
C ALA A 43 14.76 -6.11 -5.83
N VAL A 44 14.94 -4.81 -6.04
CA VAL A 44 16.16 -4.19 -6.54
C VAL A 44 16.91 -3.57 -5.38
N CYS A 45 18.07 -4.12 -5.06
CA CYS A 45 18.91 -3.70 -3.94
C CYS A 45 20.13 -2.91 -4.41
N ARG A 46 20.43 -1.79 -3.74
CA ARG A 46 21.57 -0.93 -4.07
C ARG A 46 22.30 -0.55 -2.80
N ALA A 47 23.64 -0.49 -2.88
CA ALA A 47 24.45 0.04 -1.80
C ALA A 47 24.32 1.56 -1.72
N ASP A 48 24.24 2.10 -0.50
CA ASP A 48 24.24 3.53 -0.20
C ASP A 48 25.03 3.79 1.08
N GLY A 49 26.34 4.03 0.93
CA GLY A 49 27.28 4.10 2.04
C GLY A 49 27.30 2.77 2.83
N PRO A 50 27.03 2.79 4.15
CA PRO A 50 26.96 1.58 4.96
C PRO A 50 25.63 0.79 4.79
N TRP A 51 24.70 1.37 4.06
CA TRP A 51 23.37 0.80 3.87
C TRP A 51 23.26 0.02 2.57
N THR A 52 22.41 -0.98 2.59
CA THR A 52 21.80 -1.52 1.37
C THR A 52 20.31 -1.21 1.41
N ILE A 53 19.82 -0.56 0.36
CA ILE A 53 18.41 -0.19 0.23
C ILE A 53 17.80 -1.05 -0.86
N CYS A 54 16.77 -1.82 -0.50
CA CYS A 54 16.02 -2.66 -1.43
C CYS A 54 14.64 -2.07 -1.65
N GLN A 55 14.25 -1.93 -2.91
CA GLN A 55 12.91 -1.49 -3.31
C GLN A 55 12.22 -2.63 -4.03
N THR A 56 10.93 -2.81 -3.77
CA THR A 56 10.11 -3.80 -4.43
C THR A 56 8.71 -3.25 -4.65
N THR A 57 8.10 -3.67 -5.76
CA THR A 57 6.67 -3.47 -6.02
C THR A 57 6.08 -4.84 -6.30
N PHE A 58 5.02 -5.20 -5.61
CA PHE A 58 4.36 -6.47 -5.81
C PHE A 58 2.85 -6.33 -5.71
N LEU A 59 2.17 -7.19 -6.43
CA LEU A 59 0.72 -7.31 -6.44
C LEU A 59 0.32 -8.51 -5.59
N VAL A 60 -0.71 -8.32 -4.80
CA VAL A 60 -1.38 -9.40 -4.09
C VAL A 60 -2.82 -9.42 -4.59
N ASP A 61 -3.17 -10.47 -5.30
CA ASP A 61 -4.54 -10.72 -5.73
C ASP A 61 -5.15 -11.76 -4.82
N VAL A 62 -6.22 -11.38 -4.14
CA VAL A 62 -7.04 -12.26 -3.31
C VAL A 62 -8.39 -12.42 -3.99
N VAL A 63 -8.86 -13.63 -4.16
CA VAL A 63 -10.13 -13.88 -4.83
C VAL A 63 -11.01 -14.80 -3.99
N ASN A 64 -12.09 -14.25 -3.46
CA ASN A 64 -13.08 -14.95 -2.64
C ASN A 64 -12.47 -15.70 -1.45
N GLU A 65 -11.49 -15.10 -0.78
CA GLU A 65 -10.90 -15.66 0.43
C GLU A 65 -11.66 -15.23 1.69
N PRO A 66 -11.87 -16.14 2.67
CA PRO A 66 -12.57 -15.79 3.90
C PRO A 66 -11.73 -14.92 4.82
N ILE A 67 -12.31 -13.83 5.33
CA ILE A 67 -11.76 -13.06 6.43
C ILE A 67 -12.25 -13.66 7.74
N LEU A 68 -11.39 -14.41 8.43
CA LEU A 68 -11.80 -15.21 9.60
C LEU A 68 -12.01 -14.36 10.86
N ASP A 69 -11.37 -13.22 10.98
CA ASP A 69 -11.30 -12.44 12.22
C ASP A 69 -12.37 -11.36 12.34
N PHE A 70 -13.24 -11.20 11.35
CA PHE A 70 -14.25 -10.14 11.36
C PHE A 70 -15.41 -10.40 12.31
N GLY A 71 -15.79 -11.66 12.56
CA GLY A 71 -16.80 -12.03 13.56
C GLY A 71 -18.17 -11.36 13.40
N LEU A 72 -18.59 -11.04 12.16
CA LEU A 72 -19.87 -10.36 11.93
C LEU A 72 -21.07 -11.28 12.21
N PRO A 73 -22.19 -10.73 12.75
CA PRO A 73 -23.37 -11.53 13.04
C PRO A 73 -24.06 -12.09 11.80
N CYS A 74 -23.84 -11.51 10.62
CA CYS A 74 -24.41 -11.97 9.34
C CYS A 74 -23.61 -13.08 8.66
N GLY A 75 -22.45 -13.45 9.17
CA GLY A 75 -21.64 -14.55 8.62
C GLY A 75 -20.21 -14.16 8.27
N THR A 76 -19.53 -15.08 7.61
CA THR A 76 -18.15 -14.90 7.14
C THR A 76 -18.13 -13.98 5.93
N ILE A 77 -17.26 -12.98 5.96
CA ILE A 77 -16.97 -12.17 4.78
C ILE A 77 -15.95 -12.88 3.91
N TYR A 78 -16.20 -12.84 2.61
CA TYR A 78 -15.25 -13.24 1.57
C TYR A 78 -14.77 -12.00 0.84
N GLU A 79 -13.46 -11.85 0.70
CA GLU A 79 -12.86 -10.72 0.03
C GLU A 79 -12.31 -11.08 -1.35
N THR A 80 -12.47 -10.14 -2.27
CA THR A 80 -11.75 -10.09 -3.54
C THR A 80 -11.06 -8.76 -3.58
N ILE A 81 -9.73 -8.76 -3.46
CA ILE A 81 -8.91 -7.55 -3.35
C ILE A 81 -7.76 -7.59 -4.34
N PHE A 82 -7.59 -6.48 -5.04
CA PHE A 82 -6.39 -6.13 -5.79
C PHE A 82 -5.55 -5.18 -4.93
N ASP A 83 -4.37 -5.61 -4.53
CA ASP A 83 -3.53 -4.91 -3.55
C ASP A 83 -2.14 -4.65 -4.14
N LEU A 84 -1.86 -3.38 -4.45
CA LEU A 84 -0.56 -2.92 -4.87
C LEU A 84 0.26 -2.49 -3.66
N ARG A 85 1.40 -3.13 -3.47
CA ARG A 85 2.34 -2.80 -2.39
C ARG A 85 3.68 -2.35 -2.94
N GLU A 86 4.15 -1.21 -2.42
CA GLU A 86 5.48 -0.70 -2.66
C GLU A 86 6.27 -0.78 -1.36
N GLY A 87 7.35 -1.55 -1.37
CA GLY A 87 8.15 -1.80 -0.17
C GLY A 87 9.56 -1.22 -0.29
N ILE A 88 10.06 -0.66 0.82
CA ILE A 88 11.45 -0.26 0.96
C ILE A 88 12.00 -0.94 2.21
N ARG A 89 13.15 -1.59 2.07
CA ARG A 89 13.88 -2.25 3.15
C ARG A 89 15.28 -1.68 3.27
N TRP A 90 15.71 -1.35 4.48
CA TRP A 90 17.04 -0.85 4.78
C TRP A 90 17.81 -1.89 5.56
N TYR A 91 18.96 -2.26 5.02
CA TYR A 91 19.88 -3.22 5.62
C TYR A 91 21.16 -2.50 6.05
N LEU A 92 21.64 -2.82 7.25
CA LEU A 92 22.93 -2.39 7.77
C LEU A 92 23.79 -3.66 7.95
N ASP A 93 24.98 -3.69 7.36
CA ASP A 93 25.85 -4.87 7.36
C ASP A 93 25.12 -6.16 6.93
N GLY A 94 24.27 -6.05 5.90
CA GLY A 94 23.50 -7.15 5.35
C GLY A 94 22.28 -7.58 6.18
N LYS A 95 21.98 -6.92 7.30
CA LYS A 95 20.86 -7.26 8.19
C LYS A 95 19.78 -6.21 8.13
N LEU A 96 18.52 -6.63 8.01
CA LEU A 96 17.36 -5.74 7.98
C LEU A 96 17.22 -5.00 9.31
N VAL A 97 17.12 -3.68 9.24
CA VAL A 97 16.92 -2.82 10.42
C VAL A 97 15.65 -2.00 10.34
N LYS A 98 15.12 -1.80 9.13
CA LYS A 98 13.90 -1.02 8.92
C LYS A 98 13.16 -1.45 7.68
N ARG A 99 11.84 -1.42 7.75
CA ARG A 99 10.93 -1.65 6.62
C ARG A 99 9.89 -0.53 6.54
N PHE A 100 9.55 -0.16 5.33
CA PHE A 100 8.40 0.67 5.01
C PHE A 100 7.62 0.00 3.89
N VAL A 101 6.28 -0.02 4.00
CA VAL A 101 5.39 -0.51 2.95
C VAL A 101 4.30 0.51 2.75
N HIS A 102 4.15 0.96 1.52
CA HIS A 102 2.99 1.70 1.05
C HIS A 102 2.03 0.71 0.40
N GLN A 103 0.77 0.74 0.81
CA GLN A 103 -0.26 -0.19 0.37
C GLN A 103 -1.45 0.56 -0.20
N ASN A 104 -1.85 0.18 -1.41
CA ASN A 104 -3.07 0.63 -2.05
C ASN A 104 -3.87 -0.60 -2.47
N ALA A 105 -4.99 -0.82 -1.84
CA ALA A 105 -5.86 -1.93 -2.15
C ALA A 105 -7.28 -1.47 -2.46
N GLU A 106 -7.88 -2.11 -3.45
CA GLU A 106 -9.29 -1.92 -3.81
C GLU A 106 -9.92 -3.28 -4.05
N GLY A 107 -11.20 -3.41 -3.70
CA GLY A 107 -11.88 -4.68 -3.88
C GLY A 107 -13.32 -4.68 -3.41
N THR A 108 -13.81 -5.87 -3.14
CA THR A 108 -15.19 -6.11 -2.71
C THR A 108 -15.22 -7.11 -1.56
N TRP A 109 -16.19 -6.93 -0.69
CA TRP A 109 -16.59 -7.91 0.31
C TRP A 109 -17.99 -8.40 0.05
N SER A 110 -18.20 -9.71 0.21
CA SER A 110 -19.51 -10.38 0.10
C SER A 110 -19.67 -11.44 1.18
N LEU A 111 -20.89 -11.96 1.38
CA LEU A 111 -21.12 -13.17 2.21
C LEU A 111 -21.04 -14.47 1.40
N SER A 112 -20.77 -14.37 0.10
CA SER A 112 -20.72 -15.53 -0.78
C SER A 112 -19.28 -15.96 -1.05
N PRO A 113 -18.94 -17.24 -0.87
CA PRO A 113 -17.62 -17.77 -1.22
C PRO A 113 -17.32 -17.73 -2.74
N THR A 114 -18.32 -17.42 -3.56
CA THR A 114 -18.18 -17.27 -5.01
C THR A 114 -18.20 -15.82 -5.46
N GLY A 115 -18.32 -14.85 -4.53
CA GLY A 115 -18.48 -13.43 -4.84
C GLY A 115 -19.84 -13.05 -5.42
N ALA A 116 -20.79 -14.01 -5.51
CA ALA A 116 -22.12 -13.74 -6.06
C ALA A 116 -23.02 -13.08 -5.01
N GLY A 117 -23.97 -12.24 -5.46
CA GLY A 117 -24.95 -11.58 -4.61
C GLY A 117 -24.54 -10.19 -4.16
N PRO A 118 -25.15 -9.67 -3.07
CA PRO A 118 -24.84 -8.34 -2.55
C PRO A 118 -23.38 -8.23 -2.12
N ALA A 119 -22.77 -7.10 -2.47
CA ALA A 119 -21.38 -6.81 -2.14
C ALA A 119 -21.19 -5.33 -1.80
N VAL A 120 -20.21 -5.05 -0.98
CA VAL A 120 -19.73 -3.68 -0.70
C VAL A 120 -18.36 -3.50 -1.33
N THR A 121 -18.04 -2.26 -1.72
CA THR A 121 -16.68 -1.93 -2.18
C THR A 121 -15.82 -1.52 -0.99
N VAL A 122 -14.55 -1.91 -1.03
CA VAL A 122 -13.56 -1.57 -0.02
C VAL A 122 -12.34 -0.94 -0.67
N SER A 123 -11.75 0.01 0.00
CA SER A 123 -10.45 0.58 -0.37
C SER A 123 -9.59 0.75 0.87
N LEU A 124 -8.29 0.49 0.72
CA LEU A 124 -7.28 0.62 1.75
C LEU A 124 -6.13 1.47 1.22
N HIS A 125 -5.73 2.50 1.96
CA HIS A 125 -4.56 3.31 1.66
C HIS A 125 -3.75 3.45 2.95
N ALA A 126 -2.66 2.73 3.05
CA ALA A 126 -1.92 2.60 4.30
C ALA A 126 -0.41 2.65 4.11
N ASN A 127 0.26 3.06 5.17
CA ASN A 127 1.70 2.98 5.30
C ASN A 127 2.02 2.15 6.55
N TRP A 128 2.86 1.16 6.37
CA TRP A 128 3.36 0.30 7.44
C TRP A 128 4.84 0.60 7.64
N ARG A 129 5.25 0.79 8.86
CA ARG A 129 6.65 1.01 9.22
C ARG A 129 7.04 0.11 10.36
N ASN A 130 8.18 -0.56 10.19
CA ASN A 130 8.82 -1.33 11.23
C ASN A 130 10.24 -0.83 11.44
N GLU A 131 10.68 -0.75 12.69
CA GLU A 131 12.06 -0.57 13.10
C GLU A 131 12.44 -1.75 14.00
N TYR A 132 13.47 -2.51 13.62
CA TYR A 132 13.82 -3.76 14.29
C TYR A 132 14.88 -3.54 15.36
N ALA A 133 14.58 -3.94 16.59
CA ALA A 133 15.50 -3.81 17.73
C ALA A 133 16.71 -4.75 17.57
N VAL A 134 16.49 -5.91 16.95
CA VAL A 134 17.54 -6.89 16.61
C VAL A 134 17.66 -6.94 15.10
N PRO A 135 18.78 -6.44 14.52
CA PRO A 135 18.98 -6.46 13.08
C PRO A 135 18.86 -7.85 12.48
N GLY A 136 17.99 -8.01 11.48
CA GLY A 136 17.73 -9.29 10.82
C GLY A 136 16.59 -10.11 11.40
N ASP A 137 16.02 -9.70 12.54
CA ASP A 137 14.87 -10.35 13.16
C ASP A 137 13.60 -9.50 12.98
N GLU A 138 12.74 -9.88 12.04
CA GLU A 138 11.49 -9.17 11.74
C GLU A 138 10.45 -9.22 12.87
N SER A 139 10.64 -10.09 13.87
CA SER A 139 9.78 -10.16 15.05
C SER A 139 10.19 -9.21 16.19
N SER A 140 11.37 -8.59 16.09
CA SER A 140 12.02 -7.85 17.18
C SER A 140 11.59 -6.39 17.30
N GLY A 141 10.71 -5.90 16.43
CA GLY A 141 10.36 -4.49 16.40
C GLY A 141 8.87 -4.24 16.29
N PRO A 142 8.42 -3.07 16.77
CA PRO A 142 7.05 -2.67 16.64
C PRO A 142 6.70 -2.39 15.17
N GLU A 143 5.47 -2.69 14.81
CA GLU A 143 4.88 -2.22 13.58
C GLU A 143 4.02 -1.00 13.88
N THR A 144 4.20 0.06 13.11
CA THR A 144 3.34 1.23 13.14
C THR A 144 2.53 1.28 11.85
N PHE A 145 1.23 1.48 12.00
CA PHE A 145 0.31 1.69 10.90
C PHE A 145 -0.10 3.17 10.86
N HIS A 146 -0.13 3.73 9.66
CA HIS A 146 -0.56 5.10 9.44
C HIS A 146 -1.32 5.21 8.13
N GLY A 147 -2.54 5.74 8.17
CA GLY A 147 -3.32 6.00 6.97
C GLY A 147 -4.81 5.76 7.13
N SER A 148 -5.47 5.59 6.00
CA SER A 148 -6.86 5.17 5.90
C SER A 148 -6.89 3.65 5.84
N GLY A 149 -7.21 2.98 6.95
CA GLY A 149 -7.29 1.54 7.05
C GLY A 149 -8.26 0.97 6.02
N PHE A 150 -9.56 1.14 6.26
CA PHE A 150 -10.56 0.75 5.28
C PHE A 150 -11.58 1.85 5.09
N THR A 151 -12.00 2.04 3.83
CA THR A 151 -13.23 2.75 3.50
C THR A 151 -14.17 1.75 2.85
N VAL A 152 -15.31 1.52 3.48
CA VAL A 152 -16.34 0.60 2.99
C VAL A 152 -17.52 1.38 2.47
N ARG A 153 -17.95 1.07 1.24
CA ARG A 153 -19.07 1.73 0.58
C ARG A 153 -20.12 0.70 0.12
N ALA A 154 -21.36 0.96 0.46
CA ALA A 154 -22.49 0.19 -0.03
C ALA A 154 -23.17 0.88 -1.22
N PRO A 155 -23.59 0.13 -2.25
CA PRO A 155 -24.35 0.68 -3.38
C PRO A 155 -25.61 1.42 -2.90
N GLY A 156 -25.82 2.64 -3.41
CA GLY A 156 -27.00 3.45 -3.06
C GLY A 156 -27.03 4.06 -1.66
N VAL A 157 -26.13 3.67 -0.77
CA VAL A 157 -26.02 4.18 0.62
C VAL A 157 -24.83 5.11 0.78
N GLY A 158 -23.72 4.83 0.11
CA GLY A 158 -22.47 5.59 0.25
C GLY A 158 -21.51 4.95 1.25
N VAL A 159 -20.70 5.77 1.95
CA VAL A 159 -19.74 5.31 2.94
C VAL A 159 -20.46 4.81 4.18
N ILE A 160 -20.28 3.55 4.54
CA ILE A 160 -20.83 2.92 5.74
C ILE A 160 -19.77 2.72 6.84
N ALA A 161 -18.51 2.68 6.46
CA ALA A 161 -17.40 2.65 7.41
C ALA A 161 -16.19 3.40 6.82
N HIS A 162 -15.50 4.13 7.69
CA HIS A 162 -14.20 4.72 7.37
C HIS A 162 -13.30 4.55 8.58
N ILE A 163 -12.28 3.72 8.41
CA ILE A 163 -11.32 3.40 9.44
C ILE A 163 -10.04 4.13 9.08
N ALA A 164 -9.64 5.06 9.92
CA ALA A 164 -8.40 5.81 9.74
C ALA A 164 -7.74 6.04 11.08
N GLY A 165 -6.42 6.12 11.10
CA GLY A 165 -5.73 6.43 12.32
C GLY A 165 -4.25 6.13 12.28
N LEU A 166 -3.66 6.20 13.44
CA LEU A 166 -2.28 5.85 13.74
C LEU A 166 -2.32 4.75 14.79
N ASP A 167 -1.78 3.58 14.46
CA ASP A 167 -1.55 2.51 15.41
C ASP A 167 -0.08 2.55 15.84
N LEU A 168 0.13 2.76 17.12
CA LEU A 168 1.44 2.80 17.76
C LEU A 168 1.55 1.62 18.74
N PRO A 169 2.72 0.98 18.82
CA PRO A 169 2.91 -0.25 19.60
C PRO A 169 2.58 -0.11 21.09
N ASP A 170 2.79 1.08 21.66
CA ASP A 170 2.71 1.34 23.09
C ASP A 170 1.52 2.24 23.47
N GLU A 171 0.67 2.62 22.52
CA GLU A 171 -0.50 3.45 22.78
C GLU A 171 -1.77 2.71 22.35
N PRO A 172 -2.86 2.79 23.13
CA PRO A 172 -4.14 2.27 22.68
C PRO A 172 -4.55 2.99 21.40
N HIS A 173 -5.05 2.21 20.44
CA HIS A 173 -5.43 2.62 19.10
C HIS A 173 -6.05 4.02 19.05
N ARG A 174 -5.41 4.94 18.33
CA ARG A 174 -5.98 6.23 18.01
C ARG A 174 -6.80 6.10 16.74
N GLY A 175 -8.04 5.73 16.88
CA GLY A 175 -8.97 5.54 15.78
C GLY A 175 -9.75 4.23 15.90
N VAL A 176 -10.66 4.01 14.98
CA VAL A 176 -11.43 2.75 14.87
C VAL A 176 -10.68 1.85 13.90
N PHE A 177 -10.02 0.81 14.42
CA PHE A 177 -9.24 -0.14 13.61
C PHE A 177 -10.01 -1.42 13.28
N ARG A 178 -11.12 -1.68 13.96
CA ARG A 178 -11.96 -2.84 13.71
C ARG A 178 -13.38 -2.42 13.41
N ILE A 179 -13.88 -2.83 12.26
CA ILE A 179 -15.30 -2.60 11.87
C ILE A 179 -16.26 -3.18 12.91
N THR A 180 -15.86 -4.24 13.60
CA THR A 180 -16.65 -4.92 14.62
C THR A 180 -16.67 -4.22 15.97
N ASP A 181 -15.82 -3.25 16.21
CA ASP A 181 -15.78 -2.49 17.47
C ASP A 181 -16.97 -1.52 17.60
N ASP A 182 -17.59 -1.17 16.45
CA ASP A 182 -18.81 -0.36 16.40
C ASP A 182 -20.01 -1.20 15.95
N PRO A 183 -20.95 -1.53 16.87
CA PRO A 183 -22.13 -2.31 16.51
C PRO A 183 -23.02 -1.70 15.43
N GLN A 184 -23.01 -0.36 15.27
CA GLN A 184 -23.79 0.32 14.23
C GLN A 184 -23.15 0.11 12.85
N VAL A 185 -21.84 0.17 12.78
CA VAL A 185 -21.08 -0.13 11.55
C VAL A 185 -21.25 -1.59 11.16
N ALA A 186 -21.12 -2.52 12.13
CA ALA A 186 -21.34 -3.94 11.89
C ALA A 186 -22.76 -4.23 11.38
N ALA A 187 -23.77 -3.59 11.97
CA ALA A 187 -25.17 -3.74 11.54
C ALA A 187 -25.39 -3.17 10.12
N ALA A 188 -24.84 -1.98 9.82
CA ALA A 188 -24.93 -1.37 8.50
C ALA A 188 -24.25 -2.22 7.41
N LEU A 189 -23.07 -2.78 7.74
CA LEU A 189 -22.37 -3.68 6.84
C LEU A 189 -23.17 -4.96 6.58
N CYS A 190 -23.71 -5.58 7.62
CA CYS A 190 -24.57 -6.75 7.47
C CYS A 190 -25.83 -6.44 6.64
N ALA A 191 -26.48 -5.29 6.87
CA ALA A 191 -27.64 -4.89 6.07
C ALA A 191 -27.28 -4.76 4.59
N ALA A 192 -26.14 -4.16 4.27
CA ALA A 192 -25.68 -3.99 2.90
C ALA A 192 -25.28 -5.32 2.21
N LEU A 193 -24.80 -6.29 2.97
CA LEU A 193 -24.39 -7.60 2.47
C LEU A 193 -25.52 -8.60 2.34
N THR A 194 -26.71 -8.30 2.90
CA THR A 194 -27.90 -9.17 2.85
C THR A 194 -29.06 -8.59 2.02
N ALA A 195 -28.91 -7.37 1.48
CA ALA A 195 -29.91 -6.70 0.66
C ALA A 195 -29.99 -7.31 -0.73
#